data_105a4a2d12eb184c531d22ceb6c48888
#
_entry.id   105a4a2d12eb184c531d22ceb6c48888
#
_cell.length_a   1.000
_cell.length_b   1.000
_cell.length_c   1.000
_cell.angle_alpha   90.00
_cell.angle_beta   90.00
_cell.angle_gamma   90.00
#
_symmetry.space_group_name_H-M   'P 1'
#
loop_
_entity.id
_entity.type
_entity.pdbx_description
1 polymer ?
#
loop_
_entity_poly.entity_id
_entity_poly.type
_entity_poly.pdbx_seq_one_letter_code
_entity_poly.pdbx_strand_id
1 'polypeptide(L)'
;MRFEQVKSLLQHLIPNYHRKVSDYYQEMANGDVSPRVRLMLDYLIDHELHRALALGEYCKETSHHVLEHWLKGVEIAFPQARQDILGEAARTDLDQLMKSAITYKTNLTSYFGHLLEHCT
;
A
#
# COMPACT_ATOMS: atom_id res chain seq x y z
N MET A 1 -11.23 -17.71 -2.81
CA MET A 1 -11.73 -16.33 -2.64
C MET A 1 -12.82 -16.06 -3.65
N ARG A 2 -13.93 -15.52 -3.22
CA ARG A 2 -15.06 -15.20 -4.10
C ARG A 2 -14.80 -13.93 -4.89
N PHE A 3 -15.51 -13.74 -6.01
CA PHE A 3 -15.41 -12.53 -6.81
C PHE A 3 -15.59 -11.24 -5.98
N GLU A 4 -16.60 -11.24 -5.11
CA GLU A 4 -16.86 -10.06 -4.26
C GLU A 4 -15.68 -9.73 -3.34
N GLN A 5 -14.96 -10.73 -2.86
CA GLN A 5 -13.77 -10.53 -2.03
C GLN A 5 -12.61 -9.97 -2.86
N VAL A 6 -12.43 -10.46 -4.09
CA VAL A 6 -11.41 -9.95 -5.01
C VAL A 6 -11.70 -8.50 -5.37
N LYS A 7 -12.94 -8.21 -5.71
CA LYS A 7 -13.39 -6.84 -6.02
C LYS A 7 -13.13 -5.91 -4.83
N SER A 8 -13.48 -6.34 -3.62
CA SER A 8 -13.24 -5.57 -2.41
C SER A 8 -11.75 -5.32 -2.18
N LEU A 9 -10.91 -6.33 -2.43
CA LEU A 9 -9.46 -6.21 -2.32
C LEU A 9 -8.94 -5.10 -3.24
N LEU A 10 -9.31 -5.15 -4.52
CA LEU A 10 -8.80 -4.21 -5.52
C LEU A 10 -9.39 -2.80 -5.40
N GLN A 11 -10.68 -2.69 -5.04
CA GLN A 11 -11.36 -1.40 -4.95
C GLN A 11 -11.16 -0.70 -3.61
N HIS A 12 -10.99 -1.45 -2.53
CA HIS A 12 -11.02 -0.90 -1.17
C HIS A 12 -9.76 -1.19 -0.37
N LEU A 13 -9.40 -2.45 -0.22
CA LEU A 13 -8.32 -2.83 0.71
C LEU A 13 -6.95 -2.30 0.25
N ILE A 14 -6.59 -2.51 -1.01
CA ILE A 14 -5.30 -2.06 -1.54
C ILE A 14 -5.24 -0.53 -1.64
N PRO A 15 -6.23 0.15 -2.26
CA PRO A 15 -6.22 1.61 -2.26
C PRO A 15 -6.22 2.21 -0.87
N ASN A 16 -6.96 1.62 0.07
CA ASN A 16 -7.00 2.09 1.45
C ASN A 16 -5.64 1.94 2.14
N TYR A 17 -4.93 0.85 1.88
CA TYR A 17 -3.56 0.66 2.39
C TYR A 17 -2.65 1.81 1.95
N HIS A 18 -2.64 2.11 0.66
CA HIS A 18 -1.83 3.21 0.11
C HIS A 18 -2.24 4.58 0.67
N ARG A 19 -3.54 4.82 0.86
CA ARG A 19 -4.02 6.07 1.45
C ARG A 19 -3.60 6.20 2.90
N LYS A 20 -3.68 5.13 3.68
CA LYS A 20 -3.24 5.14 5.08
C LYS A 20 -1.75 5.42 5.20
N VAL A 21 -0.93 4.79 4.37
CA VAL A 21 0.51 5.03 4.36
C VAL A 21 0.79 6.48 3.98
N SER A 22 0.08 7.02 2.98
CA SER A 22 0.17 8.43 2.60
C SER A 22 -0.19 9.35 3.77
N ASP A 23 -1.25 9.01 4.51
CA ASP A 23 -1.68 9.80 5.68
C ASP A 23 -0.61 9.83 6.77
N TYR A 24 0.06 8.71 7.01
CA TYR A 24 1.16 8.64 7.98
C TYR A 24 2.33 9.52 7.54
N TYR A 25 2.68 9.50 6.25
CA TYR A 25 3.71 10.38 5.71
C TYR A 25 3.31 11.87 5.85
N GLN A 26 2.05 12.20 5.57
CA GLN A 26 1.55 13.58 5.69
C GLN A 26 1.59 14.05 7.15
N GLU A 27 1.21 13.21 8.08
CA GLU A 27 1.26 13.52 9.50
C GLU A 27 2.70 13.80 9.95
N MET A 28 3.65 12.99 9.50
CA MET A 28 5.07 13.22 9.79
C MET A 28 5.56 14.54 9.15
N ALA A 29 5.17 14.82 7.91
CA ALA A 29 5.58 16.02 7.18
C ALA A 29 5.04 17.31 7.83
N ASN A 30 3.91 17.23 8.52
CA ASN A 30 3.36 18.38 9.25
C ASN A 30 4.11 18.68 10.54
N GLY A 31 4.94 17.76 11.01
CA GLY A 31 5.75 17.94 12.20
C GLY A 31 7.14 18.47 11.88
N ASP A 32 8.03 18.30 12.83
CA ASP A 32 9.41 18.79 12.73
C ASP A 32 10.26 17.73 12.02
N VAL A 33 10.63 18.00 10.79
CA VAL A 33 11.45 17.10 9.97
C VAL A 33 12.56 17.87 9.27
N SER A 34 13.66 17.17 8.95
CA SER A 34 14.76 17.80 8.21
C SER A 34 14.32 18.11 6.77
N PRO A 35 14.96 19.09 6.10
CA PRO A 35 14.61 19.45 4.72
C PRO A 35 14.70 18.28 3.73
N ARG A 36 15.70 17.43 3.88
CA ARG A 36 15.87 16.24 3.02
C ARG A 36 14.73 15.25 3.20
N VAL A 37 14.35 15.01 4.45
CA VAL A 37 13.23 14.12 4.80
C VAL A 37 11.93 14.69 4.27
N ARG A 38 11.70 15.99 4.39
CA ARG A 38 10.48 16.62 3.87
C ARG A 38 10.36 16.44 2.36
N LEU A 39 11.45 16.61 1.63
CA LEU A 39 11.44 16.43 0.17
C LEU A 39 11.03 15.00 -0.20
N MET A 40 11.62 14.02 0.49
CA MET A 40 11.30 12.62 0.25
C MET A 40 9.88 12.27 0.68
N LEU A 41 9.39 12.85 1.79
CA LEU A 41 8.00 12.65 2.22
C LEU A 41 7.02 13.16 1.17
N ASP A 42 7.27 14.34 0.60
CA ASP A 42 6.40 14.87 -0.45
C ASP A 42 6.33 13.93 -1.66
N TYR A 43 7.48 13.37 -2.05
CA TYR A 43 7.53 12.38 -3.13
C TYR A 43 6.75 11.11 -2.76
N LEU A 44 6.95 10.58 -1.55
CA LEU A 44 6.30 9.35 -1.12
C LEU A 44 4.78 9.50 -1.01
N ILE A 45 4.31 10.65 -0.50
CA ILE A 45 2.89 10.97 -0.42
C ILE A 45 2.25 10.91 -1.81
N ASP A 46 2.86 11.61 -2.75
CA ASP A 46 2.36 11.68 -4.12
C ASP A 46 2.35 10.31 -4.78
N HIS A 47 3.42 9.54 -4.59
CA HIS A 47 3.56 8.20 -5.13
C HIS A 47 2.47 7.24 -4.61
N GLU A 48 2.18 7.28 -3.30
CA GLU A 48 1.15 6.43 -2.70
C GLU A 48 -0.26 6.79 -3.21
N LEU A 49 -0.55 8.08 -3.34
CA LEU A 49 -1.84 8.54 -3.84
C LEU A 49 -2.04 8.16 -5.31
N HIS A 50 -1.00 8.25 -6.13
CA HIS A 50 -1.07 7.81 -7.52
C HIS A 50 -1.33 6.31 -7.63
N ARG A 51 -0.72 5.51 -6.78
CA ARG A 51 -0.96 4.07 -6.77
C ARG A 51 -2.40 3.73 -6.38
N ALA A 52 -2.95 4.43 -5.38
CA ALA A 52 -4.34 4.24 -4.99
C ALA A 52 -5.31 4.54 -6.14
N LEU A 53 -5.07 5.63 -6.86
CA LEU A 53 -5.89 6.01 -8.01
C LEU A 53 -5.76 5.04 -9.16
N ALA A 54 -4.55 4.61 -9.48
CA ALA A 54 -4.30 3.67 -10.58
C ALA A 54 -5.00 2.33 -10.34
N LEU A 55 -5.01 1.85 -9.10
CA LEU A 55 -5.70 0.60 -8.76
C LEU A 55 -7.22 0.74 -8.91
N GLY A 56 -7.77 1.88 -8.51
CA GLY A 56 -9.19 2.16 -8.68
C GLY A 56 -9.59 2.14 -10.16
N GLU A 57 -8.81 2.77 -11.02
CA GLU A 57 -9.06 2.78 -12.47
C GLU A 57 -8.90 1.38 -13.08
N TYR A 58 -7.86 0.66 -12.70
CA TYR A 58 -7.64 -0.71 -13.15
C TYR A 58 -8.85 -1.59 -12.82
N CYS A 59 -9.37 -1.49 -11.62
CA CYS A 59 -10.52 -2.29 -11.19
C CYS A 59 -11.77 -1.99 -12.01
N LYS A 60 -12.01 -0.72 -12.38
CA LYS A 60 -13.13 -0.33 -13.21
C LYS A 60 -13.04 -0.91 -14.61
N GLU A 61 -11.84 -1.02 -15.17
CA GLU A 61 -11.60 -1.48 -16.54
C GLU A 61 -11.48 -3.00 -16.65
N THR A 62 -11.14 -3.67 -15.53
CA THR A 62 -10.92 -5.12 -15.56
C THR A 62 -12.23 -5.87 -15.58
N SER A 63 -12.34 -6.86 -16.48
CA SER A 63 -13.55 -7.64 -16.63
C SER A 63 -13.84 -8.51 -15.40
N HIS A 64 -15.11 -8.75 -15.15
CA HIS A 64 -15.60 -9.64 -14.11
C HIS A 64 -14.92 -11.02 -14.17
N HIS A 65 -14.80 -11.55 -15.38
CA HIS A 65 -14.21 -12.86 -15.60
C HIS A 65 -12.74 -12.94 -15.14
N VAL A 66 -11.95 -11.92 -15.45
CA VAL A 66 -10.54 -11.85 -15.03
C VAL A 66 -10.43 -11.79 -13.52
N LEU A 67 -11.20 -10.93 -12.86
CA LEU A 67 -11.19 -10.80 -11.42
C LEU A 67 -11.61 -12.09 -10.72
N GLU A 68 -12.62 -12.76 -11.25
CA GLU A 68 -13.11 -14.03 -10.70
C GLU A 68 -12.08 -15.14 -10.81
N HIS A 69 -11.29 -15.14 -11.88
CA HIS A 69 -10.30 -16.17 -12.15
C HIS A 69 -9.07 -16.07 -11.26
N TRP A 70 -8.76 -14.90 -10.76
CA TRP A 70 -7.49 -14.60 -10.11
C TRP A 70 -7.26 -15.26 -8.75
N LEU A 71 -8.26 -15.36 -7.90
CA LEU A 71 -8.05 -15.68 -6.47
C LEU A 71 -9.00 -16.76 -5.96
N LYS A 72 -9.16 -17.82 -6.72
CA LYS A 72 -10.04 -18.92 -6.35
C LYS A 72 -9.51 -19.69 -5.15
N GLY A 73 -10.29 -19.71 -4.06
CA GLY A 73 -10.06 -20.63 -2.94
C GLY A 73 -9.05 -20.20 -1.89
N VAL A 74 -8.58 -18.95 -1.88
CA VAL A 74 -7.55 -18.52 -0.95
C VAL A 74 -8.09 -17.50 0.04
N GLU A 75 -7.83 -17.76 1.34
CA GLU A 75 -8.08 -16.80 2.40
C GLU A 75 -6.75 -16.48 3.08
N ILE A 76 -6.19 -15.31 2.79
CA ILE A 76 -4.98 -14.81 3.43
C ILE A 76 -5.31 -13.45 4.03
N ALA A 77 -4.93 -13.26 5.29
CA ALA A 77 -5.19 -11.99 5.97
C ALA A 77 -4.47 -10.84 5.26
N PHE A 78 -5.21 -9.79 4.90
CA PHE A 78 -4.64 -8.61 4.28
C PHE A 78 -3.77 -7.85 5.29
N PRO A 79 -2.56 -7.40 4.89
CA PRO A 79 -1.68 -6.69 5.80
C PRO A 79 -2.27 -5.35 6.24
N GLN A 80 -2.00 -4.96 7.46
CA GLN A 80 -2.40 -3.66 7.98
C GLN A 80 -1.28 -2.64 7.78
N ALA A 81 -1.65 -1.45 7.31
CA ALA A 81 -0.72 -0.33 7.24
C ALA A 81 -0.55 0.23 8.65
N ARG A 82 0.51 -0.19 9.35
CA ARG A 82 0.76 0.19 10.74
C ARG A 82 1.56 1.48 10.79
N GLN A 83 1.09 2.42 11.61
CA GLN A 83 1.76 3.71 11.76
C GLN A 83 3.14 3.57 12.40
N ASP A 84 3.34 2.61 13.29
CA ASP A 84 4.60 2.40 14.01
C ASP A 84 5.75 1.92 13.11
N ILE A 85 5.47 1.47 11.87
CA ILE A 85 6.51 1.17 10.89
C ILE A 85 7.29 2.45 10.57
N LEU A 86 6.59 3.60 10.52
CA LEU A 86 7.20 4.90 10.31
C LEU A 86 7.67 5.46 11.66
N GLY A 87 8.90 5.14 12.06
CA GLY A 87 9.46 5.51 13.36
C GLY A 87 9.90 6.97 13.45
N GLU A 88 10.06 7.46 14.67
CA GLU A 88 10.48 8.84 14.93
C GLU A 88 11.86 9.17 14.34
N ALA A 89 12.76 8.20 14.27
CA ALA A 89 14.08 8.40 13.66
C ALA A 89 14.00 8.86 12.20
N ALA A 90 12.93 8.51 11.50
CA ALA A 90 12.72 8.90 10.10
C ALA A 90 12.57 10.42 9.92
N ARG A 91 12.25 11.16 10.99
CA ARG A 91 12.10 12.64 10.93
C ARG A 91 13.38 13.35 10.54
N THR A 92 14.52 12.80 10.91
CA THR A 92 15.83 13.43 10.70
C THR A 92 16.82 12.53 9.97
N ASP A 93 16.46 11.25 9.75
CA ASP A 93 17.34 10.27 9.11
C ASP A 93 16.65 9.74 7.84
N LEU A 94 17.15 10.16 6.68
CA LEU A 94 16.63 9.77 5.39
C LEU A 94 16.70 8.25 5.19
N ASP A 95 17.75 7.60 5.66
CA ASP A 95 17.90 6.14 5.53
C ASP A 95 16.81 5.42 6.31
N GLN A 96 16.45 5.91 7.50
CA GLN A 96 15.37 5.34 8.29
C GLN A 96 14.02 5.52 7.60
N LEU A 97 13.79 6.69 7.00
CA LEU A 97 12.58 6.92 6.21
C LEU A 97 12.49 5.94 5.04
N MET A 98 13.58 5.74 4.32
CA MET A 98 13.60 4.82 3.18
C MET A 98 13.38 3.37 3.61
N LYS A 99 13.93 2.97 4.74
CA LYS A 99 13.68 1.63 5.31
C LYS A 99 12.21 1.44 5.64
N SER A 100 11.56 2.44 6.21
CA SER A 100 10.12 2.41 6.50
C SER A 100 9.31 2.26 5.22
N ALA A 101 9.64 3.03 4.19
CA ALA A 101 8.95 2.98 2.90
C ALA A 101 9.09 1.59 2.25
N ILE A 102 10.28 1.00 2.32
CA ILE A 102 10.54 -0.36 1.81
C ILE A 102 9.73 -1.37 2.60
N THR A 103 9.62 -1.21 3.92
CA THR A 103 8.83 -2.12 4.77
C THR A 103 7.36 -2.10 4.38
N TYR A 104 6.77 -0.93 4.16
CA TYR A 104 5.39 -0.84 3.69
C TYR A 104 5.21 -1.57 2.36
N LYS A 105 6.11 -1.33 1.42
CA LYS A 105 6.08 -1.97 0.11
C LYS A 105 6.26 -3.48 0.20
N THR A 106 7.20 -3.94 1.02
CA THR A 106 7.49 -5.36 1.20
C THR A 106 6.31 -6.11 1.80
N ASN A 107 5.64 -5.52 2.80
CA ASN A 107 4.46 -6.14 3.42
C ASN A 107 3.36 -6.39 2.39
N LEU A 108 3.12 -5.43 1.51
CA LEU A 108 2.12 -5.57 0.47
C LEU A 108 2.56 -6.56 -0.61
N THR A 109 3.82 -6.50 -1.03
CA THR A 109 4.39 -7.40 -2.04
C THR A 109 4.39 -8.85 -1.55
N SER A 110 4.71 -9.08 -0.29
CA SER A 110 4.67 -10.42 0.31
C SER A 110 3.26 -10.99 0.30
N TYR A 111 2.27 -10.15 0.59
CA TYR A 111 0.88 -10.55 0.51
C TYR A 111 0.51 -11.03 -0.90
N PHE A 112 0.90 -10.27 -1.92
CA PHE A 112 0.65 -10.66 -3.31
C PHE A 112 1.38 -11.94 -3.68
N GLY A 113 2.61 -12.14 -3.20
CA GLY A 113 3.36 -13.36 -3.41
C GLY A 113 2.62 -14.58 -2.87
N HIS A 114 2.07 -14.48 -1.66
CA HIS A 114 1.27 -15.55 -1.08
C HIS A 114 -0.01 -15.82 -1.87
N LEU A 115 -0.68 -14.77 -2.36
CA LEU A 115 -1.86 -14.95 -3.20
C LEU A 115 -1.52 -15.69 -4.49
N LEU A 116 -0.42 -15.34 -5.14
CA LEU A 116 0.00 -15.97 -6.39
C LEU A 116 0.33 -17.46 -6.23
N GLU A 117 0.90 -17.84 -5.10
CA GLU A 117 1.19 -19.26 -4.79
C GLU A 117 -0.07 -20.12 -4.78
N HIS A 118 -1.23 -19.51 -4.51
CA HIS A 118 -2.51 -20.19 -4.41
C HIS A 118 -3.45 -19.87 -5.57
N CYS A 119 -2.97 -19.18 -6.59
CA CYS A 119 -3.76 -18.82 -7.76
C CYS A 119 -3.93 -20.04 -8.67
N THR A 120 -5.15 -20.28 -9.12
CA THR A 120 -5.46 -21.38 -10.04
C THR A 120 -5.49 -20.92 -11.50
#